data_bba722753ffadbebe0224201fc74d72d
#
_entry.id   bba722753ffadbebe0224201fc74d72d
#
_cell.length_a   1.000
_cell.length_b   1.000
_cell.length_c   1.000
_cell.angle_alpha   90.00
_cell.angle_beta   90.00
_cell.angle_gamma   90.00
#
_symmetry.space_group_name_H-M   'P 1'
#
loop_
_entity.id
_entity.type
_entity.pdbx_description
1 polymer ?
#
loop_
_entity_poly.entity_id
_entity_poly.type
_entity_poly.pdbx_seq_one_letter_code
_entity_poly.pdbx_strand_id
1 'polypeptide(L)'
;MRFFGKFIKRNYDPKTDSDVLFSLSSAYLTLESKIGLKNSGRCALSLKSISGMYFNEMKEDIKRFLDISKTDFELAYRTVTDSYGYLWVILEGKRMEDLLAGISAVGDTIDEKGFSNQLLAAVFEFTNDRNKKQYLIYNYKRNSFYPFVPVDGSQKTRNTEEEMKMMATIGDEVPLEKDMTLWYPLWDLPL
;
A
#
# COMPACT_ATOMS: atom_id res chain seq x y z
N MET A 1 -1.40 17.28 11.35
CA MET A 1 -2.64 16.53 11.66
C MET A 1 -2.23 15.06 11.87
N ARG A 2 -2.49 14.48 13.05
CA ARG A 2 -2.06 13.11 13.37
C ARG A 2 -3.02 12.12 12.72
N PHE A 3 -2.68 11.57 11.54
CA PHE A 3 -3.55 10.70 10.75
C PHE A 3 -3.70 9.27 11.29
N PHE A 4 -2.86 8.82 12.20
CA PHE A 4 -2.83 7.43 12.67
C PHE A 4 -3.11 7.25 14.18
N GLY A 5 -3.94 8.10 14.79
CA GLY A 5 -4.05 8.26 16.24
C GLY A 5 -4.87 7.24 17.03
N LYS A 6 -5.60 6.29 16.40
CA LYS A 6 -6.38 5.27 17.12
C LYS A 6 -6.23 3.90 16.43
N PHE A 7 -5.04 3.31 16.51
CA PHE A 7 -4.84 1.95 16.04
C PHE A 7 -5.04 0.96 17.18
N ILE A 8 -5.95 0.01 16.99
CA ILE A 8 -5.96 -1.24 17.76
C ILE A 8 -4.60 -1.90 17.50
N LYS A 9 -3.88 -2.27 18.57
CA LYS A 9 -2.58 -2.93 18.47
C LYS A 9 -2.77 -4.35 17.93
N ARG A 10 -2.79 -4.51 16.59
CA ARG A 10 -2.53 -5.78 15.96
C ARG A 10 -1.04 -5.81 15.61
N ASN A 11 -0.37 -6.89 15.96
CA ASN A 11 0.99 -7.15 15.46
C ASN A 11 0.90 -7.64 14.01
N TYR A 12 1.88 -7.29 13.21
CA TYR A 12 2.09 -7.87 11.91
C TYR A 12 2.27 -9.40 12.06
N ASP A 13 1.61 -10.14 11.19
CA ASP A 13 1.76 -11.59 11.07
C ASP A 13 2.09 -11.90 9.60
N PRO A 14 3.35 -12.26 9.27
CA PRO A 14 3.80 -12.43 7.90
C PRO A 14 2.86 -13.30 7.06
N LYS A 15 2.42 -14.43 7.61
CA LYS A 15 1.54 -15.34 6.89
C LYS A 15 0.18 -14.73 6.60
N THR A 16 -0.49 -14.22 7.61
CA THR A 16 -1.84 -13.66 7.47
C THR A 16 -1.85 -12.37 6.64
N ASP A 17 -0.85 -11.49 6.83
CA ASP A 17 -0.75 -10.25 6.06
C ASP A 17 -0.40 -10.53 4.60
N SER A 18 0.47 -11.49 4.32
CA SER A 18 0.80 -11.93 2.97
C SER A 18 -0.42 -12.53 2.28
N ASP A 19 -1.14 -13.46 2.91
CA ASP A 19 -2.34 -14.09 2.35
C ASP A 19 -3.38 -13.03 1.95
N VAL A 20 -3.61 -12.03 2.82
CA VAL A 20 -4.54 -10.92 2.52
C VAL A 20 -4.02 -10.02 1.40
N LEU A 21 -2.74 -9.67 1.39
CA LEU A 21 -2.15 -8.89 0.30
C LEU A 21 -2.29 -9.62 -1.05
N PHE A 22 -1.99 -10.92 -1.09
CA PHE A 22 -2.07 -11.71 -2.32
C PHE A 22 -3.51 -11.96 -2.80
N SER A 23 -4.55 -11.75 -1.98
CA SER A 23 -5.94 -11.75 -2.47
C SER A 23 -6.18 -10.67 -3.54
N LEU A 24 -5.37 -9.61 -3.57
CA LEU A 24 -5.43 -8.59 -4.61
C LEU A 24 -4.97 -9.12 -5.99
N SER A 25 -4.26 -10.25 -6.06
CA SER A 25 -3.80 -10.84 -7.32
C SER A 25 -4.94 -11.30 -8.25
N SER A 26 -6.13 -11.58 -7.70
CA SER A 26 -7.35 -11.84 -8.47
C SER A 26 -8.25 -10.61 -8.53
N ALA A 27 -8.39 -9.90 -7.42
CA ALA A 27 -9.30 -8.76 -7.33
C ALA A 27 -8.95 -7.62 -8.30
N TYR A 28 -7.66 -7.41 -8.63
CA TYR A 28 -7.29 -6.37 -9.60
C TYR A 28 -7.80 -6.68 -11.01
N LEU A 29 -7.88 -7.96 -11.39
CA LEU A 29 -8.46 -8.38 -12.69
C LEU A 29 -9.97 -8.09 -12.74
N THR A 30 -10.63 -8.23 -11.60
CA THR A 30 -12.05 -7.89 -11.46
C THR A 30 -12.27 -6.38 -11.54
N LEU A 31 -11.40 -5.57 -10.93
CA LEU A 31 -11.43 -4.11 -11.08
C LEU A 31 -11.23 -3.69 -12.55
N GLU A 32 -10.27 -4.30 -13.24
CA GLU A 32 -10.01 -4.01 -14.64
C GLU A 32 -11.19 -4.40 -15.53
N SER A 33 -11.69 -5.65 -15.40
CA SER A 33 -12.73 -6.18 -16.27
C SER A 33 -14.11 -5.55 -16.04
N LYS A 34 -14.48 -5.24 -14.80
CA LYS A 34 -15.81 -4.73 -14.47
C LYS A 34 -15.92 -3.20 -14.49
N ILE A 35 -14.88 -2.50 -14.10
CA ILE A 35 -14.93 -1.02 -13.96
C ILE A 35 -13.79 -0.28 -14.65
N GLY A 36 -12.95 -0.96 -15.43
CA GLY A 36 -11.90 -0.36 -16.25
C GLY A 36 -10.73 0.23 -15.45
N LEU A 37 -10.54 -0.21 -14.20
CA LEU A 37 -9.40 0.21 -13.38
C LEU A 37 -8.20 -0.68 -13.64
N LYS A 38 -7.18 -0.12 -14.29
CA LYS A 38 -5.95 -0.80 -14.65
C LYS A 38 -4.87 -0.58 -13.59
N ASN A 39 -4.09 -1.62 -13.32
CA ASN A 39 -2.86 -1.49 -12.54
C ASN A 39 -1.93 -0.45 -13.19
N SER A 40 -1.52 0.58 -12.46
CA SER A 40 -0.61 1.60 -12.97
C SER A 40 0.86 1.15 -12.99
N GLY A 41 1.16 0.00 -12.41
CA GLY A 41 2.52 -0.49 -12.23
C GLY A 41 3.25 0.13 -11.04
N ARG A 42 2.55 0.76 -10.11
CA ARG A 42 3.14 1.39 -8.92
C ARG A 42 2.43 0.98 -7.63
N CYS A 43 3.25 0.73 -6.61
CA CYS A 43 2.77 0.56 -5.25
C CYS A 43 3.77 1.15 -4.26
N ALA A 44 3.36 1.31 -3.01
CA ALA A 44 4.24 1.80 -1.95
C ALA A 44 3.89 1.18 -0.62
N LEU A 45 4.91 0.96 0.22
CA LEU A 45 4.75 0.59 1.62
C LEU A 45 5.13 1.78 2.49
N SER A 46 4.27 2.14 3.42
CA SER A 46 4.46 3.22 4.37
C SER A 46 4.74 2.69 5.77
N LEU A 47 5.75 3.24 6.42
CA LEU A 47 6.07 2.93 7.80
C LEU A 47 6.45 4.18 8.59
N LYS A 48 6.20 4.13 9.90
CA LYS A 48 6.58 5.22 10.80
C LYS A 48 8.10 5.18 11.03
N SER A 49 8.80 6.25 10.66
CA SER A 49 10.22 6.37 10.96
C SER A 49 10.45 6.53 12.46
N ILE A 50 11.51 5.91 12.94
CA ILE A 50 12.04 6.10 14.29
C ILE A 50 13.53 6.39 14.20
N SER A 51 14.06 7.12 15.19
CA SER A 51 15.49 7.37 15.28
C SER A 51 16.20 6.15 15.87
N GLY A 52 17.34 5.75 15.30
CA GLY A 52 18.17 4.69 15.86
C GLY A 52 19.01 3.97 14.83
N MET A 53 20.12 3.41 15.30
CA MET A 53 21.07 2.66 14.46
C MET A 53 20.41 1.45 13.81
N TYR A 54 19.68 0.65 14.56
CA TYR A 54 18.99 -0.55 14.05
C TYR A 54 17.95 -0.25 13.00
N PHE A 55 17.23 0.88 13.11
CA PHE A 55 16.28 1.31 12.08
C PHE A 55 17.00 1.72 10.79
N ASN A 56 18.18 2.34 10.89
CA ASN A 56 19.00 2.66 9.73
C ASN A 56 19.58 1.40 9.09
N GLU A 57 20.00 0.42 9.87
CA GLU A 57 20.44 -0.89 9.36
C GLU A 57 19.32 -1.60 8.61
N MET A 58 18.10 -1.61 9.16
CA MET A 58 16.92 -2.16 8.47
C MET A 58 16.69 -1.47 7.12
N LYS A 59 16.81 -0.14 7.02
CA LYS A 59 16.69 0.57 5.74
C LYS A 59 17.72 0.14 4.71
N GLU A 60 18.96 -0.07 5.15
CA GLU A 60 20.02 -0.55 4.27
C GLU A 60 19.81 -2.01 3.86
N ASP A 61 19.24 -2.85 4.75
CA ASP A 61 18.88 -4.23 4.41
C ASP A 61 17.75 -4.27 3.37
N ILE A 62 16.73 -3.43 3.51
CA ILE A 62 15.66 -3.29 2.49
C ILE A 62 16.27 -2.88 1.14
N LYS A 63 17.17 -1.91 1.11
CA LYS A 63 17.81 -1.49 -0.14
C LYS A 63 18.60 -2.62 -0.77
N ARG A 64 19.43 -3.33 0.01
CA ARG A 64 20.21 -4.48 -0.49
C ARG A 64 19.30 -5.57 -1.06
N PHE A 65 18.23 -5.92 -0.35
CA PHE A 65 17.24 -6.87 -0.84
C PHE A 65 16.64 -6.42 -2.18
N LEU A 66 16.19 -5.17 -2.26
CA LEU A 66 15.57 -4.65 -3.48
C LEU A 66 16.57 -4.51 -4.63
N ASP A 67 17.84 -4.20 -4.36
CA ASP A 67 18.89 -4.15 -5.38
C ASP A 67 19.18 -5.52 -5.99
N ILE A 68 19.14 -6.58 -5.19
CA ILE A 68 19.26 -7.97 -5.67
C ILE A 68 18.02 -8.35 -6.49
N SER A 69 16.84 -7.99 -6.01
CA SER A 69 15.55 -8.38 -6.61
C SER A 69 15.23 -7.64 -7.92
N LYS A 70 15.93 -6.55 -8.25
CA LYS A 70 15.73 -5.79 -9.50
C LYS A 70 15.83 -6.66 -10.75
N THR A 71 16.77 -7.60 -10.76
CA THR A 71 17.04 -8.46 -11.93
C THR A 71 16.00 -9.57 -12.04
N ASP A 72 15.53 -10.10 -10.93
CA ASP A 72 14.66 -11.28 -10.89
C ASP A 72 13.17 -10.92 -11.11
N PHE A 73 12.74 -9.75 -10.64
CA PHE A 73 11.33 -9.32 -10.68
C PHE A 73 11.08 -8.11 -11.59
N GLU A 74 12.08 -7.60 -12.31
CA GLU A 74 11.95 -6.38 -13.12
C GLU A 74 11.35 -5.20 -12.33
N LEU A 75 11.66 -5.09 -11.04
CA LEU A 75 11.17 -4.04 -10.17
C LEU A 75 12.19 -2.91 -10.06
N ALA A 76 11.75 -1.68 -10.31
CA ALA A 76 12.45 -0.50 -9.86
C ALA A 76 11.94 -0.10 -8.47
N TYR A 77 12.81 0.54 -7.67
CA TYR A 77 12.41 1.03 -6.36
C TYR A 77 13.05 2.38 -6.04
N ARG A 78 12.41 3.09 -5.14
CA ARG A 78 12.96 4.27 -4.47
C ARG A 78 12.42 4.40 -3.05
N THR A 79 13.15 5.09 -2.18
CA THR A 79 12.70 5.39 -0.83
C THR A 79 12.58 6.90 -0.65
N VAL A 80 11.53 7.34 0.04
CA VAL A 80 11.26 8.75 0.32
C VAL A 80 10.81 8.89 1.77
N THR A 81 11.28 9.93 2.45
CA THR A 81 10.68 10.34 3.72
C THR A 81 9.82 11.57 3.45
N ASP A 82 8.54 11.50 3.79
CA ASP A 82 7.62 12.60 3.57
C ASP A 82 7.74 13.70 4.63
N SER A 83 6.99 14.78 4.45
CA SER A 83 6.99 15.93 5.36
C SER A 83 6.43 15.62 6.77
N TYR A 84 5.77 14.49 6.93
CA TYR A 84 5.25 13.99 8.22
C TYR A 84 6.21 13.04 8.93
N GLY A 85 7.35 12.71 8.29
CA GLY A 85 8.36 11.81 8.80
C GLY A 85 8.03 10.32 8.59
N TYR A 86 7.12 9.97 7.68
CA TYR A 86 6.90 8.58 7.28
C TYR A 86 7.90 8.18 6.21
N LEU A 87 8.46 7.00 6.35
CA LEU A 87 9.29 6.39 5.31
C LEU A 87 8.38 5.63 4.33
N TRP A 88 8.58 5.89 3.05
CA TRP A 88 7.92 5.23 1.95
C TRP A 88 8.94 4.40 1.15
N VAL A 89 8.63 3.14 0.95
CA VAL A 89 9.31 2.26 -0.01
C VAL A 89 8.38 2.14 -1.21
N ILE A 90 8.78 2.70 -2.33
CA ILE A 90 7.96 2.76 -3.55
C ILE A 90 8.54 1.76 -4.53
N LEU A 91 7.68 0.91 -5.09
CA LEU A 91 8.03 -0.08 -6.10
C LEU A 91 7.32 0.25 -7.41
N GLU A 92 8.03 0.05 -8.51
CA GLU A 92 7.52 0.21 -9.87
C GLU A 92 7.81 -1.06 -10.67
N GLY A 93 6.78 -1.64 -11.27
CA GLY A 93 6.86 -2.89 -12.04
C GLY A 93 5.61 -3.11 -12.87
N LYS A 94 5.70 -3.97 -13.88
CA LYS A 94 4.60 -4.18 -14.84
C LYS A 94 3.49 -5.07 -14.29
N ARG A 95 3.85 -6.08 -13.51
CA ARG A 95 2.94 -7.13 -13.06
C ARG A 95 2.52 -6.87 -11.62
N MET A 96 1.23 -7.06 -11.33
CA MET A 96 0.69 -6.94 -9.98
C MET A 96 1.33 -7.97 -9.03
N GLU A 97 1.57 -9.18 -9.51
CA GLU A 97 2.15 -10.25 -8.72
C GLU A 97 3.57 -9.90 -8.24
N ASP A 98 4.38 -9.26 -9.10
CA ASP A 98 5.73 -8.83 -8.73
C ASP A 98 5.69 -7.69 -7.70
N LEU A 99 4.74 -6.75 -7.86
CA LEU A 99 4.51 -5.68 -6.89
C LEU A 99 4.08 -6.23 -5.53
N LEU A 100 3.16 -7.21 -5.51
CA LEU A 100 2.70 -7.86 -4.29
C LEU A 100 3.83 -8.64 -3.61
N ALA A 101 4.60 -9.41 -4.38
CA ALA A 101 5.75 -10.13 -3.86
C ALA A 101 6.80 -9.17 -3.26
N GLY A 102 7.09 -8.06 -3.95
CA GLY A 102 8.02 -7.05 -3.47
C GLY A 102 7.54 -6.38 -2.17
N ILE A 103 6.27 -5.97 -2.09
CA ILE A 103 5.68 -5.37 -0.88
C ILE A 103 5.68 -6.36 0.29
N SER A 104 5.33 -7.63 0.04
CA SER A 104 5.34 -8.68 1.07
C SER A 104 6.77 -8.88 1.61
N ALA A 105 7.75 -9.06 0.74
CA ALA A 105 9.12 -9.28 1.13
C ALA A 105 9.75 -8.09 1.88
N VAL A 106 9.39 -6.85 1.52
CA VAL A 106 9.78 -5.66 2.30
C VAL A 106 9.13 -5.69 3.68
N GLY A 107 7.85 -6.06 3.78
CA GLY A 107 7.14 -6.22 5.05
C GLY A 107 7.80 -7.27 5.96
N ASP A 108 8.13 -8.42 5.40
CA ASP A 108 8.82 -9.51 6.10
C ASP A 108 10.21 -9.08 6.60
N THR A 109 10.98 -8.37 5.78
CA THR A 109 12.28 -7.81 6.18
C THR A 109 12.14 -6.85 7.37
N ILE A 110 11.08 -6.02 7.37
CA ILE A 110 10.79 -5.09 8.46
C ILE A 110 10.42 -5.86 9.75
N ASP A 111 9.63 -6.93 9.63
CA ASP A 111 9.24 -7.78 10.75
C ASP A 111 10.42 -8.54 11.34
N GLU A 112 11.24 -9.18 10.51
CA GLU A 112 12.46 -9.90 10.93
C GLU A 112 13.43 -9.03 11.72
N LYS A 113 13.43 -7.71 11.44
CA LYS A 113 14.23 -6.72 12.17
C LYS A 113 13.52 -6.18 13.42
N GLY A 114 12.32 -6.66 13.74
CA GLY A 114 11.55 -6.25 14.92
C GLY A 114 10.82 -4.91 14.77
N PHE A 115 10.60 -4.42 13.55
CA PHE A 115 9.95 -3.14 13.27
C PHE A 115 8.52 -3.27 12.72
N SER A 116 7.90 -4.43 12.80
CA SER A 116 6.52 -4.66 12.32
C SER A 116 5.49 -3.68 12.89
N ASN A 117 5.70 -3.22 14.13
CA ASN A 117 4.86 -2.19 14.73
C ASN A 117 4.91 -0.83 14.03
N GLN A 118 5.91 -0.59 13.20
CA GLN A 118 6.04 0.63 12.41
C GLN A 118 5.28 0.56 11.06
N LEU A 119 4.93 -0.64 10.59
CA LEU A 119 4.14 -0.82 9.38
C LEU A 119 2.77 -0.14 9.51
N LEU A 120 2.40 0.65 8.49
CA LEU A 120 1.16 1.41 8.46
C LEU A 120 0.25 0.96 7.34
N ALA A 121 0.69 1.08 6.10
CA ALA A 121 -0.12 0.78 4.94
C ALA A 121 0.72 0.32 3.74
N ALA A 122 0.13 -0.53 2.90
CA ALA A 122 0.56 -0.72 1.51
C ALA A 122 -0.48 -0.06 0.60
N VAL A 123 -0.01 0.69 -0.39
CA VAL A 123 -0.83 1.48 -1.31
C VAL A 123 -0.60 0.98 -2.72
N PHE A 124 -1.66 0.60 -3.42
CA PHE A 124 -1.63 0.17 -4.82
C PHE A 124 -2.33 1.21 -5.68
N GLU A 125 -1.62 1.71 -6.69
CA GLU A 125 -2.14 2.72 -7.60
C GLU A 125 -2.80 2.06 -8.82
N PHE A 126 -3.98 2.56 -9.15
CA PHE A 126 -4.73 2.22 -10.35
C PHE A 126 -5.03 3.47 -11.16
N THR A 127 -5.29 3.28 -12.44
CA THR A 127 -5.76 4.35 -13.33
C THR A 127 -7.02 3.93 -14.07
N ASN A 128 -7.96 4.84 -14.22
CA ASN A 128 -9.12 4.64 -15.08
C ASN A 128 -8.84 5.07 -16.53
N ASP A 129 -9.79 4.89 -17.44
CA ASP A 129 -9.67 5.26 -18.86
C ASP A 129 -9.42 6.76 -19.11
N ARG A 130 -9.65 7.61 -18.10
CA ARG A 130 -9.35 9.05 -18.15
C ARG A 130 -8.01 9.41 -17.51
N ASN A 131 -7.14 8.40 -17.26
CA ASN A 131 -5.87 8.54 -16.55
C ASN A 131 -6.00 9.16 -15.13
N LYS A 132 -7.17 9.04 -14.50
CA LYS A 132 -7.35 9.47 -13.11
C LYS A 132 -6.87 8.39 -12.17
N LYS A 133 -6.05 8.80 -11.20
CA LYS A 133 -5.49 7.90 -10.19
C LYS A 133 -6.54 7.53 -9.15
N GLN A 134 -6.57 6.26 -8.82
CA GLN A 134 -7.37 5.70 -7.74
C GLN A 134 -6.48 4.74 -6.94
N TYR A 135 -6.69 4.64 -5.67
CA TYR A 135 -5.83 3.85 -4.81
C TYR A 135 -6.63 2.82 -4.03
N LEU A 136 -6.06 1.62 -3.89
CA LEU A 136 -6.49 0.64 -2.92
C LEU A 136 -5.43 0.53 -1.83
N ILE A 137 -5.82 0.73 -0.59
CA ILE A 137 -4.92 0.86 0.55
C ILE A 137 -5.14 -0.33 1.48
N TYR A 138 -4.10 -1.13 1.70
CA TYR A 138 -4.07 -2.15 2.72
C TYR A 138 -3.57 -1.57 4.04
N ASN A 139 -4.36 -1.72 5.10
CA ASN A 139 -4.01 -1.24 6.44
C ASN A 139 -3.49 -2.40 7.30
N TYR A 140 -2.19 -2.42 7.57
CA TYR A 140 -1.55 -3.47 8.37
C TYR A 140 -2.14 -3.64 9.77
N LYS A 141 -2.63 -2.56 10.39
CA LYS A 141 -3.21 -2.62 11.75
C LYS A 141 -4.61 -3.20 11.76
N ARG A 142 -5.27 -3.27 10.62
CA ARG A 142 -6.65 -3.75 10.49
C ARG A 142 -6.78 -4.98 9.62
N ASN A 143 -5.70 -5.36 8.93
CA ASN A 143 -5.68 -6.49 8.00
C ASN A 143 -6.81 -6.42 6.96
N SER A 144 -7.03 -5.24 6.42
CA SER A 144 -8.13 -4.98 5.50
C SER A 144 -7.79 -3.88 4.52
N PHE A 145 -8.43 -3.91 3.36
CA PHE A 145 -8.30 -2.90 2.33
C PHE A 145 -9.39 -1.83 2.46
N TYR A 146 -9.09 -0.64 1.98
CA TYR A 146 -10.07 0.40 1.73
C TYR A 146 -9.65 1.24 0.50
N PRO A 147 -10.61 1.79 -0.26
CA PRO A 147 -10.31 2.62 -1.42
C PRO A 147 -10.02 4.06 -1.00
N PHE A 148 -9.24 4.74 -1.84
CA PHE A 148 -9.03 6.18 -1.75
C PHE A 148 -8.97 6.78 -3.15
N VAL A 149 -9.92 7.64 -3.47
CA VAL A 149 -10.01 8.31 -4.77
C VAL A 149 -9.97 9.83 -4.57
N PRO A 150 -8.78 10.45 -4.69
CA PRO A 150 -8.68 11.91 -4.59
C PRO A 150 -9.35 12.58 -5.80
N VAL A 151 -10.01 13.71 -5.55
CA VAL A 151 -10.47 14.61 -6.62
C VAL A 151 -9.34 15.60 -6.91
N ASP A 152 -9.04 15.78 -8.19
CA ASP A 152 -8.01 16.75 -8.60
C ASP A 152 -8.40 18.17 -8.18
N GLY A 153 -7.44 18.92 -7.71
CA GLY A 153 -7.61 20.33 -7.33
C GLY A 153 -6.97 20.66 -5.98
N SER A 154 -7.05 21.93 -5.61
CA SER A 154 -6.45 22.47 -4.38
C SER A 154 -7.20 22.07 -3.10
N GLN A 155 -8.42 21.60 -3.22
CA GLN A 155 -9.23 21.14 -2.08
C GLN A 155 -9.01 19.65 -1.87
N LYS A 156 -8.58 19.26 -0.66
CA LYS A 156 -8.41 17.85 -0.26
C LYS A 156 -9.80 17.18 -0.13
N THR A 157 -10.38 16.82 -1.27
CA THR A 157 -11.66 16.12 -1.38
C THR A 157 -11.49 14.75 -2.01
N ARG A 158 -12.38 13.82 -1.65
CA ARG A 158 -12.38 12.44 -2.17
C ARG A 158 -13.67 12.15 -2.93
N ASN A 159 -13.60 11.28 -3.92
CA ASN A 159 -14.75 10.82 -4.69
C ASN A 159 -15.32 9.54 -4.06
N THR A 160 -16.25 9.74 -3.12
CA THR A 160 -16.88 8.63 -2.38
C THR A 160 -17.69 7.71 -3.30
N GLU A 161 -18.24 8.20 -4.40
CA GLU A 161 -18.99 7.38 -5.36
C GLU A 161 -18.08 6.34 -6.03
N GLU A 162 -16.92 6.78 -6.53
CA GLU A 162 -15.94 5.86 -7.13
C GLU A 162 -15.35 4.90 -6.08
N GLU A 163 -15.15 5.35 -4.84
CA GLU A 163 -14.71 4.49 -3.75
C GLU A 163 -15.71 3.38 -3.44
N MET A 164 -16.99 3.72 -3.35
CA MET A 164 -18.05 2.73 -3.12
C MET A 164 -18.20 1.77 -4.29
N LYS A 165 -17.98 2.23 -5.52
CA LYS A 165 -17.97 1.39 -6.71
C LYS A 165 -16.81 0.37 -6.67
N MET A 166 -15.60 0.78 -6.28
CA MET A 166 -14.47 -0.15 -6.05
C MET A 166 -14.83 -1.19 -5.00
N MET A 167 -15.36 -0.77 -3.85
CA MET A 167 -15.79 -1.65 -2.76
C MET A 167 -16.79 -2.70 -3.22
N ALA A 168 -17.86 -2.27 -3.90
CA ALA A 168 -18.90 -3.16 -4.41
C ALA A 168 -18.38 -4.15 -5.46
N THR A 169 -17.31 -3.77 -6.17
CA THR A 169 -16.76 -4.61 -7.24
C THR A 169 -15.94 -5.78 -6.71
N ILE A 170 -15.18 -5.60 -5.63
CA ILE A 170 -14.22 -6.59 -5.10
C ILE A 170 -14.53 -7.07 -3.67
N GLY A 171 -15.70 -6.71 -3.13
CA GLY A 171 -16.04 -6.95 -1.73
C GLY A 171 -16.03 -8.41 -1.29
N ASP A 172 -16.21 -9.34 -2.22
CA ASP A 172 -16.19 -10.78 -1.96
C ASP A 172 -14.79 -11.41 -2.17
N GLU A 173 -13.84 -10.65 -2.72
CA GLU A 173 -12.53 -11.18 -3.10
C GLU A 173 -11.41 -10.78 -2.12
N VAL A 174 -11.57 -9.63 -1.45
CA VAL A 174 -10.58 -9.13 -0.49
C VAL A 174 -11.25 -8.70 0.83
N PRO A 175 -10.59 -8.85 1.97
CA PRO A 175 -11.09 -8.30 3.23
C PRO A 175 -11.15 -6.77 3.16
N LEU A 176 -12.36 -6.21 3.20
CA LEU A 176 -12.59 -4.76 3.15
C LEU A 176 -12.91 -4.18 4.53
N GLU A 177 -12.36 -2.99 4.81
CA GLU A 177 -12.74 -2.20 5.98
C GLU A 177 -14.16 -1.65 5.79
N LYS A 178 -15.10 -2.10 6.63
CA LYS A 178 -16.51 -1.73 6.53
C LYS A 178 -16.82 -0.38 7.18
N ASP A 179 -16.01 0.04 8.13
CA ASP A 179 -16.16 1.32 8.81
C ASP A 179 -15.46 2.43 8.01
N MET A 180 -16.23 3.20 7.27
CA MET A 180 -15.72 4.30 6.44
C MET A 180 -15.02 5.40 7.25
N THR A 181 -15.28 5.52 8.55
CA THR A 181 -14.58 6.48 9.42
C THR A 181 -13.11 6.13 9.61
N LEU A 182 -12.74 4.89 9.26
CA LEU A 182 -11.38 4.36 9.31
C LEU A 182 -10.66 4.39 7.94
N TRP A 183 -11.30 4.95 6.92
CA TRP A 183 -10.70 5.17 5.61
C TRP A 183 -9.89 6.47 5.62
N TYR A 184 -8.66 6.37 6.07
CA TYR A 184 -7.78 7.53 6.20
C TYR A 184 -7.34 8.03 4.82
N PRO A 185 -7.62 9.30 4.47
CA PRO A 185 -7.16 9.86 3.21
C PRO A 185 -5.65 10.05 3.23
N LEU A 186 -4.97 9.56 2.22
CA LEU A 186 -3.53 9.73 2.05
C LEU A 186 -3.28 10.83 1.00
N TRP A 187 -3.33 12.08 1.45
CA TRP A 187 -3.03 13.21 0.59
C TRP A 187 -1.52 13.32 0.35
N ASP A 188 -1.15 13.82 -0.83
CA ASP A 188 0.25 14.06 -1.19
C ASP A 188 1.09 12.77 -1.22
N LEU A 189 0.49 11.66 -1.70
CA LEU A 189 1.19 10.39 -1.90
C LEU A 189 2.42 10.56 -2.79
N PRO A 190 3.58 10.00 -2.45
CA PRO A 190 4.80 10.11 -3.24
C PRO A 190 4.83 9.15 -4.45
N LEU A 191 3.65 8.68 -4.92
CA LEU A 191 3.43 7.76 -6.04
C LEU A 191 3.28 8.49 -7.38
#